data_c993cebd1db3b8ebceb6375e3356fb13
#
_entry.id   c993cebd1db3b8ebceb6375e3356fb13
#
_cell.length_a   1.000
_cell.length_b   1.000
_cell.length_c   1.000
_cell.angle_alpha   90.00
_cell.angle_beta   90.00
_cell.angle_gamma   90.00
#
_symmetry.space_group_name_H-M   'P 1'
#
loop_
_entity.id
_entity.type
_entity.pdbx_description
1 polymer ?
#
loop_
_entity_poly.entity_id
_entity_poly.type
_entity_poly.pdbx_seq_one_letter_code
_entity_poly.pdbx_strand_id
1 'polypeptide(L)'
;MKRLIFTDLDGTFLNHHNYSFEESFEALQKIKAAGVPLIFTTSKTKAEVEYLQEKVGISEPFIVENGAALFIPEGYQGFDLSFLEKYDDKRIMVFGKSYAKVLEFYRRYKERCSMAGLSDMSDEEIVHLTGLNQRDVIHAKQRDFTEPFILKDKTKLEALKKSAHTYELKITKGGRFYHIMSKFQDKGIAVIKTIELFEDLYHERVSSIALGDSENDIAMLEHVDIPIVIKKYDGSYLETNVPHIQKSSYQGSKGWNEMVLKYV
;
A
#
# COMPACT_ATOMS: atom_id res chain seq x y z
N MET A 1 -13.03 -20.47 -10.93
CA MET A 1 -12.96 -19.51 -9.81
C MET A 1 -11.92 -18.46 -10.18
N LYS A 2 -12.33 -17.22 -10.26
CA LYS A 2 -11.46 -16.06 -10.52
C LYS A 2 -10.49 -15.86 -9.36
N ARG A 3 -9.40 -15.18 -9.60
CA ARG A 3 -8.35 -14.94 -8.60
C ARG A 3 -7.98 -13.47 -8.56
N LEU A 4 -7.64 -12.96 -7.36
CA LEU A 4 -7.06 -11.64 -7.14
C LEU A 4 -5.73 -11.79 -6.40
N ILE A 5 -4.73 -11.00 -6.78
CA ILE A 5 -3.44 -10.95 -6.09
C ILE A 5 -3.26 -9.53 -5.55
N PHE A 6 -3.18 -9.41 -4.23
CA PHE A 6 -2.81 -8.19 -3.53
C PHE A 6 -1.33 -8.23 -3.17
N THR A 7 -0.59 -7.19 -3.41
CA THR A 7 0.83 -7.17 -3.06
C THR A 7 1.25 -5.83 -2.49
N ASP A 8 1.98 -5.88 -1.37
CA ASP A 8 2.80 -4.74 -0.99
C ASP A 8 3.93 -4.53 -2.00
N LEU A 9 4.57 -3.37 -1.96
CA LEU A 9 5.62 -2.98 -2.89
C LEU A 9 7.02 -3.05 -2.27
N ASP A 10 7.32 -2.21 -1.28
CA ASP A 10 8.67 -2.02 -0.75
C ASP A 10 9.13 -3.21 0.10
N GLY A 11 10.12 -3.96 -0.37
CA GLY A 11 10.59 -5.18 0.31
C GLY A 11 9.80 -6.44 -0.05
N THR A 12 8.71 -6.31 -0.81
CA THR A 12 7.85 -7.39 -1.28
C THR A 12 7.96 -7.57 -2.79
N PHE A 13 7.23 -6.80 -3.60
CA PHE A 13 7.34 -6.81 -5.07
C PHE A 13 8.63 -6.14 -5.55
N LEU A 14 9.09 -5.11 -4.84
CA LEU A 14 10.32 -4.38 -5.08
C LEU A 14 11.40 -4.81 -4.08
N ASN A 15 12.62 -4.91 -4.55
CA ASN A 15 13.77 -5.13 -3.66
C ASN A 15 14.01 -3.93 -2.74
N HIS A 16 14.33 -4.19 -1.48
CA HIS A 16 14.47 -3.17 -0.43
C HIS A 16 15.49 -2.07 -0.73
N HIS A 17 16.64 -2.40 -1.35
CA HIS A 17 17.75 -1.46 -1.51
C HIS A 17 17.73 -0.69 -2.83
N ASN A 18 17.29 -1.31 -3.91
CA ASN A 18 17.39 -0.75 -5.26
C ASN A 18 16.05 -0.58 -5.97
N TYR A 19 14.94 -0.97 -5.30
CA TYR A 19 13.58 -0.90 -5.84
C TYR A 19 13.41 -1.63 -7.20
N SER A 20 14.31 -2.57 -7.52
CA SER A 20 14.19 -3.42 -8.71
C SER A 20 13.09 -4.47 -8.51
N PHE A 21 12.36 -4.77 -9.59
CA PHE A 21 11.40 -5.87 -9.72
C PHE A 21 11.77 -6.89 -10.80
N GLU A 22 12.99 -6.81 -11.33
CA GLU A 22 13.41 -7.65 -12.47
C GLU A 22 13.28 -9.16 -12.19
N GLU A 23 13.54 -9.59 -10.96
CA GLU A 23 13.41 -10.97 -10.56
C GLU A 23 11.95 -11.47 -10.50
N SER A 24 10.95 -10.57 -10.59
CA SER A 24 9.50 -10.88 -10.63
C SER A 24 8.98 -11.14 -12.05
N PHE A 25 9.81 -10.98 -13.07
CA PHE A 25 9.38 -10.93 -14.47
C PHE A 25 8.63 -12.19 -14.93
N GLU A 26 9.09 -13.37 -14.56
CA GLU A 26 8.46 -14.64 -14.95
C GLU A 26 7.04 -14.77 -14.39
N ALA A 27 6.86 -14.48 -13.10
CA ALA A 27 5.55 -14.49 -12.47
C ALA A 27 4.62 -13.41 -13.06
N LEU A 28 5.14 -12.21 -13.35
CA LEU A 28 4.39 -11.16 -14.03
C LEU A 28 3.86 -11.61 -15.39
N GLN A 29 4.68 -12.27 -16.20
CA GLN A 29 4.24 -12.79 -17.49
C GLN A 29 3.13 -13.84 -17.32
N LYS A 30 3.25 -14.71 -16.32
CA LYS A 30 2.25 -15.74 -16.03
C LYS A 30 0.92 -15.12 -15.56
N ILE A 31 0.96 -14.13 -14.66
CA ILE A 31 -0.22 -13.36 -14.23
C ILE A 31 -0.93 -12.72 -15.43
N LYS A 32 -0.17 -12.00 -16.27
CA LYS A 32 -0.71 -11.36 -17.49
C LYS A 32 -1.36 -12.36 -18.42
N ALA A 33 -0.69 -13.49 -18.70
CA ALA A 33 -1.21 -14.55 -19.57
C ALA A 33 -2.49 -15.20 -19.01
N ALA A 34 -2.59 -15.32 -17.69
CA ALA A 34 -3.76 -15.84 -17.00
C ALA A 34 -4.90 -14.84 -16.81
N GLY A 35 -4.67 -13.56 -17.09
CA GLY A 35 -5.64 -12.47 -16.87
C GLY A 35 -6.02 -12.30 -15.40
N VAL A 36 -5.08 -12.54 -14.48
CA VAL A 36 -5.29 -12.41 -13.04
C VAL A 36 -4.98 -10.98 -12.61
N PRO A 37 -5.93 -10.25 -11.98
CA PRO A 37 -5.68 -8.91 -11.45
C PRO A 37 -4.55 -8.89 -10.42
N LEU A 38 -3.55 -8.03 -10.63
CA LEU A 38 -2.44 -7.76 -9.72
C LEU A 38 -2.62 -6.40 -9.06
N ILE A 39 -3.14 -6.38 -7.85
CA ILE A 39 -3.55 -5.18 -7.13
C ILE A 39 -2.43 -4.74 -6.19
N PHE A 40 -1.70 -3.69 -6.55
CA PHE A 40 -0.72 -3.07 -5.66
C PHE A 40 -1.43 -2.47 -4.45
N THR A 41 -0.98 -2.83 -3.23
CA THR A 41 -1.58 -2.45 -1.96
C THR A 41 -0.50 -1.86 -1.05
N THR A 42 -0.31 -0.54 -1.09
CA THR A 42 0.92 0.10 -0.65
C THR A 42 0.70 1.33 0.23
N SER A 43 1.75 1.77 0.91
CA SER A 43 1.83 3.08 1.58
C SER A 43 2.15 4.24 0.61
N LYS A 44 2.49 3.94 -0.64
CA LYS A 44 2.81 4.91 -1.69
C LYS A 44 1.57 5.68 -2.13
N THR A 45 1.81 6.82 -2.80
CA THR A 45 0.78 7.67 -3.40
C THR A 45 0.27 7.10 -4.73
N LYS A 46 -0.85 7.66 -5.22
CA LYS A 46 -1.38 7.39 -6.57
C LYS A 46 -0.29 7.63 -7.63
N ALA A 47 0.40 8.76 -7.58
CA ALA A 47 1.42 9.11 -8.56
C ALA A 47 2.62 8.14 -8.58
N GLU A 48 3.07 7.68 -7.40
CA GLU A 48 4.12 6.67 -7.30
C GLU A 48 3.68 5.32 -7.91
N VAL A 49 2.43 4.91 -7.66
CA VAL A 49 1.90 3.64 -8.17
C VAL A 49 1.70 3.70 -9.68
N GLU A 50 1.14 4.77 -10.21
CA GLU A 50 0.93 4.95 -11.65
C GLU A 50 2.27 4.90 -12.41
N TYR A 51 3.28 5.60 -11.90
CA TYR A 51 4.62 5.56 -12.48
C TYR A 51 5.24 4.15 -12.43
N LEU A 52 5.02 3.40 -11.34
CA LEU A 52 5.48 2.01 -11.26
C LEU A 52 4.71 1.11 -12.24
N GLN A 53 3.39 1.24 -12.34
CA GLN A 53 2.59 0.45 -13.27
C GLN A 53 3.01 0.69 -14.73
N GLU A 54 3.33 1.94 -15.10
CA GLU A 54 3.89 2.26 -16.41
C GLU A 54 5.21 1.50 -16.66
N LYS A 55 6.14 1.50 -15.71
CA LYS A 55 7.41 0.76 -15.80
C LYS A 55 7.21 -0.75 -15.91
N VAL A 56 6.26 -1.30 -15.16
CA VAL A 56 5.92 -2.74 -15.18
C VAL A 56 5.13 -3.11 -16.44
N GLY A 57 4.54 -2.12 -17.12
CA GLY A 57 3.68 -2.30 -18.30
C GLY A 57 2.35 -2.97 -17.95
N ILE A 58 1.70 -2.56 -16.86
CA ILE A 58 0.36 -2.99 -16.43
C ILE A 58 -0.56 -1.79 -16.26
N SER A 59 -1.88 -2.04 -16.30
CA SER A 59 -2.92 -1.08 -15.98
C SER A 59 -3.98 -1.80 -15.15
N GLU A 60 -3.67 -1.99 -13.87
CA GLU A 60 -4.45 -2.77 -12.93
C GLU A 60 -5.04 -1.87 -11.84
N PRO A 61 -6.10 -2.29 -11.13
CA PRO A 61 -6.54 -1.60 -9.92
C PRO A 61 -5.43 -1.55 -8.88
N PHE A 62 -5.47 -0.54 -8.01
CA PHE A 62 -4.47 -0.41 -6.95
C PHE A 62 -5.00 0.32 -5.73
N ILE A 63 -4.46 -0.02 -4.56
CA ILE A 63 -4.80 0.54 -3.26
C ILE A 63 -3.61 1.35 -2.76
N VAL A 64 -3.86 2.61 -2.40
CA VAL A 64 -2.80 3.57 -2.02
C VAL A 64 -2.88 3.97 -0.56
N GLU A 65 -1.78 4.57 -0.10
CA GLU A 65 -1.64 5.25 1.20
C GLU A 65 -2.17 4.42 2.38
N ASN A 66 -1.75 3.14 2.45
CA ASN A 66 -2.14 2.19 3.50
C ASN A 66 -3.65 1.91 3.55
N GLY A 67 -4.27 1.69 2.41
CA GLY A 67 -5.69 1.35 2.34
C GLY A 67 -6.61 2.58 2.39
N ALA A 68 -6.14 3.75 1.96
CA ALA A 68 -6.95 4.96 1.95
C ALA A 68 -7.97 5.00 0.81
N ALA A 69 -7.59 4.50 -0.36
CA ALA A 69 -8.45 4.45 -1.52
C ALA A 69 -8.04 3.32 -2.47
N LEU A 70 -9.06 2.76 -3.14
CA LEU A 70 -8.92 1.89 -4.30
C LEU A 70 -9.15 2.72 -5.55
N PHE A 71 -8.23 2.64 -6.50
CA PHE A 71 -8.37 3.19 -7.85
C PHE A 71 -8.54 2.06 -8.86
N ILE A 72 -9.47 2.21 -9.79
CA ILE A 72 -9.74 1.25 -10.86
C ILE A 72 -9.71 2.00 -12.19
N PRO A 73 -8.93 1.57 -13.19
CA PRO A 73 -8.93 2.18 -14.52
C PRO A 73 -10.35 2.24 -15.12
N GLU A 74 -10.69 3.34 -15.79
CA GLU A 74 -11.99 3.46 -16.47
C GLU A 74 -12.12 2.35 -17.52
N GLY A 75 -13.27 1.66 -17.55
CA GLY A 75 -13.52 0.55 -18.48
C GLY A 75 -12.72 -0.74 -18.17
N TYR A 76 -12.14 -0.86 -16.98
CA TYR A 76 -11.39 -2.05 -16.58
C TYR A 76 -12.20 -3.33 -16.80
N GLN A 77 -11.65 -4.26 -17.59
CA GLN A 77 -12.28 -5.53 -18.00
C GLN A 77 -13.72 -5.40 -18.58
N GLY A 78 -14.11 -4.20 -19.02
CA GLY A 78 -15.45 -3.94 -19.54
C GLY A 78 -16.55 -3.82 -18.49
N PHE A 79 -16.19 -3.72 -17.20
CA PHE A 79 -17.15 -3.56 -16.12
C PHE A 79 -17.84 -2.20 -16.14
N ASP A 80 -19.13 -2.18 -15.80
CA ASP A 80 -19.83 -0.93 -15.47
C ASP A 80 -19.43 -0.51 -14.05
N LEU A 81 -18.61 0.54 -13.96
CA LEU A 81 -18.15 1.14 -12.72
C LEU A 81 -18.78 2.52 -12.46
N SER A 82 -19.89 2.84 -13.13
CA SER A 82 -20.53 4.16 -13.06
C SER A 82 -21.05 4.52 -11.66
N PHE A 83 -21.25 3.53 -10.79
CA PHE A 83 -21.65 3.71 -9.39
C PHE A 83 -20.49 4.19 -8.48
N LEU A 84 -19.24 4.11 -8.94
CA LEU A 84 -18.09 4.68 -8.25
C LEU A 84 -17.85 6.13 -8.69
N GLU A 85 -17.32 6.94 -7.77
CA GLU A 85 -16.93 8.32 -8.08
C GLU A 85 -15.83 8.34 -9.17
N LYS A 86 -15.90 9.32 -10.07
CA LYS A 86 -14.88 9.51 -11.09
C LYS A 86 -13.74 10.38 -10.53
N TYR A 87 -12.51 9.92 -10.75
CA TYR A 87 -11.29 10.63 -10.38
C TYR A 87 -10.30 10.55 -11.55
N ASP A 88 -10.14 11.63 -12.29
CA ASP A 88 -9.38 11.71 -13.55
C ASP A 88 -9.85 10.65 -14.58
N ASP A 89 -8.95 9.75 -14.97
CA ASP A 89 -9.16 8.62 -15.88
C ASP A 89 -9.50 7.31 -15.16
N LYS A 90 -9.85 7.39 -13.87
CA LYS A 90 -10.14 6.24 -13.00
C LYS A 90 -11.46 6.38 -12.27
N ARG A 91 -11.89 5.28 -11.70
CA ARG A 91 -12.94 5.22 -10.67
C ARG A 91 -12.29 5.05 -9.32
N ILE A 92 -12.85 5.68 -8.29
CA ILE A 92 -12.30 5.67 -6.94
C ILE A 92 -13.33 5.16 -5.91
N MET A 93 -12.85 4.35 -4.96
CA MET A 93 -13.54 4.04 -3.72
C MET A 93 -12.68 4.51 -2.55
N VAL A 94 -13.17 5.49 -1.79
CA VAL A 94 -12.41 6.13 -0.70
C VAL A 94 -12.78 5.50 0.64
N PHE A 95 -11.77 5.12 1.43
CA PHE A 95 -11.90 4.58 2.78
C PHE A 95 -11.35 5.53 3.84
N GLY A 96 -10.43 6.40 3.45
CA GLY A 96 -9.75 7.35 4.33
C GLY A 96 -10.44 8.70 4.44
N LYS A 97 -9.88 9.57 5.29
CA LYS A 97 -10.22 11.00 5.33
C LYS A 97 -9.38 11.76 4.30
N SER A 98 -9.88 12.88 3.80
CA SER A 98 -9.13 13.73 2.88
C SER A 98 -7.84 14.27 3.52
N TYR A 99 -6.82 14.48 2.73
CA TYR A 99 -5.53 15.02 3.16
C TYR A 99 -5.66 16.36 3.88
N ALA A 100 -6.60 17.20 3.48
CA ALA A 100 -6.86 18.49 4.15
C ALA A 100 -7.18 18.30 5.65
N LYS A 101 -7.98 17.28 6.02
CA LYS A 101 -8.30 16.96 7.43
C LYS A 101 -7.09 16.40 8.18
N VAL A 102 -6.28 15.60 7.52
CA VAL A 102 -5.04 15.07 8.08
C VAL A 102 -4.03 16.18 8.33
N LEU A 103 -3.86 17.11 7.36
CA LEU A 103 -2.99 18.28 7.50
C LEU A 103 -3.46 19.26 8.56
N GLU A 104 -4.78 19.44 8.76
CA GLU A 104 -5.31 20.26 9.85
C GLU A 104 -4.80 19.75 11.21
N PHE A 105 -4.92 18.44 11.44
CA PHE A 105 -4.38 17.82 12.66
C PHE A 105 -2.86 17.98 12.75
N TYR A 106 -2.13 17.67 11.66
CA TYR A 106 -0.68 17.79 11.62
C TYR A 106 -0.23 19.20 12.00
N ARG A 107 -0.75 20.26 11.34
CA ARG A 107 -0.41 21.66 11.60
C ARG A 107 -0.71 22.10 13.03
N ARG A 108 -1.78 21.58 13.63
CA ARG A 108 -2.15 21.88 15.02
C ARG A 108 -1.18 21.34 16.04
N TYR A 109 -0.59 20.17 15.76
CA TYR A 109 0.25 19.45 16.74
C TYR A 109 1.74 19.47 16.42
N LYS A 110 2.17 19.85 15.23
CA LYS A 110 3.56 19.72 14.77
C LYS A 110 4.59 20.38 15.69
N GLU A 111 4.36 21.62 16.10
CA GLU A 111 5.28 22.36 16.98
C GLU A 111 5.28 21.74 18.38
N ARG A 112 4.10 21.53 18.95
CA ARG A 112 3.94 21.00 20.31
C ARG A 112 4.56 19.60 20.48
N CYS A 113 4.49 18.78 19.43
CA CYS A 113 4.98 17.41 19.45
C CYS A 113 6.33 17.24 18.76
N SER A 114 6.96 18.31 18.28
CA SER A 114 8.26 18.28 17.56
C SER A 114 8.22 17.32 16.35
N MET A 115 7.19 17.48 15.52
CA MET A 115 7.00 16.70 14.31
C MET A 115 7.62 17.41 13.11
N ALA A 116 8.18 16.65 12.19
CA ALA A 116 8.60 17.11 10.86
C ALA A 116 7.86 16.27 9.82
N GLY A 117 6.85 16.83 9.17
CA GLY A 117 6.04 16.16 8.15
C GLY A 117 6.66 16.26 6.78
N LEU A 118 6.30 15.31 5.91
CA LEU A 118 6.77 15.29 4.53
C LEU A 118 6.34 16.56 3.78
N SER A 119 5.16 17.12 4.12
CA SER A 119 4.65 18.35 3.55
C SER A 119 5.48 19.61 3.89
N ASP A 120 6.25 19.59 4.98
CA ASP A 120 7.10 20.71 5.41
C ASP A 120 8.57 20.54 4.95
N MET A 121 8.98 19.35 4.50
CA MET A 121 10.36 19.05 4.10
C MET A 121 10.66 19.55 2.70
N SER A 122 11.89 20.02 2.47
CA SER A 122 12.40 20.24 1.12
C SER A 122 12.61 18.91 0.39
N ASP A 123 12.72 18.96 -0.95
CA ASP A 123 12.96 17.76 -1.74
C ASP A 123 14.33 17.16 -1.41
N GLU A 124 15.35 18.01 -1.16
CA GLU A 124 16.69 17.59 -0.75
C GLU A 124 16.69 16.87 0.60
N GLU A 125 15.91 17.36 1.57
CA GLU A 125 15.75 16.70 2.87
C GLU A 125 15.15 15.31 2.70
N ILE A 126 14.13 15.17 1.85
CA ILE A 126 13.48 13.88 1.57
C ILE A 126 14.44 12.93 0.85
N VAL A 127 15.17 13.40 -0.16
CA VAL A 127 16.23 12.61 -0.84
C VAL A 127 17.22 12.08 0.18
N HIS A 128 17.73 12.95 1.05
CA HIS A 128 18.71 12.55 2.08
C HIS A 128 18.15 11.52 3.06
N LEU A 129 16.91 11.68 3.49
CA LEU A 129 16.27 10.79 4.45
C LEU A 129 15.87 9.44 3.85
N THR A 130 15.46 9.41 2.60
CA THR A 130 14.83 8.22 2.00
C THR A 130 15.73 7.49 1.01
N GLY A 131 16.67 8.20 0.37
CA GLY A 131 17.44 7.70 -0.76
C GLY A 131 16.67 7.70 -2.08
N LEU A 132 15.46 8.27 -2.11
CA LEU A 132 14.69 8.44 -3.36
C LEU A 132 15.40 9.44 -4.29
N ASN A 133 15.26 9.26 -5.59
CA ASN A 133 15.67 10.30 -6.55
C ASN A 133 14.67 11.46 -6.54
N GLN A 134 15.04 12.59 -7.15
CA GLN A 134 14.23 13.81 -7.11
C GLN A 134 12.83 13.64 -7.73
N ARG A 135 12.68 12.84 -8.80
CA ARG A 135 11.37 12.55 -9.41
C ARG A 135 10.47 11.78 -8.46
N ASP A 136 11.01 10.74 -7.82
CA ASP A 136 10.25 9.90 -6.90
C ASP A 136 9.81 10.71 -5.66
N VAL A 137 10.62 11.70 -5.22
CA VAL A 137 10.23 12.64 -4.16
C VAL A 137 9.01 13.46 -4.55
N ILE A 138 8.98 13.99 -5.79
CA ILE A 138 7.83 14.76 -6.29
C ILE A 138 6.56 13.90 -6.23
N HIS A 139 6.63 12.63 -6.66
CA HIS A 139 5.48 11.72 -6.58
C HIS A 139 5.10 11.40 -5.14
N ALA A 140 6.06 11.13 -4.26
CA ALA A 140 5.82 10.82 -2.85
C ALA A 140 5.17 11.97 -2.06
N LYS A 141 5.34 13.22 -2.50
CA LYS A 141 4.68 14.42 -1.93
C LYS A 141 3.25 14.62 -2.41
N GLN A 142 2.82 13.96 -3.50
CA GLN A 142 1.46 14.06 -4.03
C GLN A 142 0.49 13.16 -3.24
N ARG A 143 0.27 13.53 -1.97
CA ARG A 143 -0.57 12.75 -1.06
C ARG A 143 -2.00 13.26 -1.06
N ASP A 144 -2.94 12.32 -0.96
CA ASP A 144 -4.37 12.59 -0.94
C ASP A 144 -5.05 12.23 0.40
N PHE A 145 -4.37 11.43 1.26
CA PHE A 145 -5.03 10.84 2.43
C PHE A 145 -4.18 10.76 3.70
N THR A 146 -2.85 10.78 3.61
CA THR A 146 -1.99 10.55 4.79
C THR A 146 -0.84 11.54 4.86
N GLU A 147 -0.36 11.85 6.08
CA GLU A 147 0.85 12.66 6.28
C GLU A 147 1.93 11.81 6.96
N PRO A 148 2.98 11.44 6.22
CA PRO A 148 4.19 10.86 6.81
C PRO A 148 4.97 11.92 7.58
N PHE A 149 5.47 11.56 8.77
CA PHE A 149 6.26 12.49 9.58
C PHE A 149 7.33 11.79 10.41
N ILE A 150 8.36 12.53 10.79
CA ILE A 150 9.35 12.15 11.80
C ILE A 150 8.96 12.77 13.13
N LEU A 151 8.93 11.96 14.19
CA LEU A 151 8.74 12.41 15.55
C LEU A 151 10.10 12.52 16.24
N LYS A 152 10.56 13.77 16.46
CA LYS A 152 11.86 14.05 17.09
C LYS A 152 11.88 13.68 18.58
N ASP A 153 10.75 13.91 19.27
CA ASP A 153 10.57 13.57 20.68
C ASP A 153 9.58 12.39 20.83
N LYS A 154 10.12 11.19 20.92
CA LYS A 154 9.32 9.95 21.02
C LYS A 154 8.50 9.85 22.31
N THR A 155 8.82 10.60 23.37
CA THR A 155 8.04 10.60 24.62
C THR A 155 6.63 11.14 24.43
N LYS A 156 6.42 11.95 23.40
CA LYS A 156 5.12 12.54 23.04
C LYS A 156 4.20 11.64 22.23
N LEU A 157 4.68 10.47 21.79
CA LEU A 157 3.95 9.59 20.88
C LEU A 157 2.57 9.18 21.42
N GLU A 158 2.51 8.72 22.66
CA GLU A 158 1.25 8.22 23.22
C GLU A 158 0.22 9.34 23.45
N ALA A 159 0.67 10.53 23.84
CA ALA A 159 -0.20 11.70 23.94
C ALA A 159 -0.72 12.15 22.56
N LEU A 160 0.15 12.07 21.54
CA LEU A 160 -0.22 12.39 20.16
C LEU A 160 -1.23 11.38 19.58
N LYS A 161 -1.04 10.08 19.83
CA LYS A 161 -2.00 9.03 19.44
C LYS A 161 -3.37 9.25 20.09
N LYS A 162 -3.41 9.57 21.39
CA LYS A 162 -4.67 9.91 22.08
C LYS A 162 -5.37 11.12 21.46
N SER A 163 -4.59 12.16 21.12
CA SER A 163 -5.13 13.34 20.43
C SER A 163 -5.64 12.99 19.01
N ALA A 164 -4.91 12.20 18.24
CA ALA A 164 -5.34 11.78 16.91
C ALA A 164 -6.68 11.04 16.95
N HIS A 165 -6.89 10.20 17.96
CA HIS A 165 -8.13 9.45 18.14
C HIS A 165 -9.37 10.35 18.27
N THR A 166 -9.26 11.53 18.90
CA THR A 166 -10.38 12.51 19.03
C THR A 166 -10.75 13.17 17.70
N TYR A 167 -9.86 13.10 16.70
CA TYR A 167 -10.10 13.56 15.32
C TYR A 167 -10.49 12.41 14.38
N GLU A 168 -10.76 11.20 14.92
CA GLU A 168 -10.95 9.97 14.16
C GLU A 168 -9.75 9.66 13.24
N LEU A 169 -8.55 9.99 13.71
CA LEU A 169 -7.27 9.68 13.10
C LEU A 169 -6.53 8.67 13.96
N LYS A 170 -5.59 7.96 13.35
CA LYS A 170 -4.61 7.11 14.04
C LYS A 170 -3.20 7.45 13.57
N ILE A 171 -2.22 7.07 14.40
CA ILE A 171 -0.81 7.18 14.06
C ILE A 171 -0.23 5.77 14.04
N THR A 172 0.27 5.38 12.89
CA THR A 172 0.95 4.10 12.67
C THR A 172 2.43 4.35 12.40
N LYS A 173 3.25 3.33 12.59
CA LYS A 173 4.66 3.37 12.21
C LYS A 173 4.84 2.52 10.96
N GLY A 174 5.47 3.09 9.94
CA GLY A 174 5.86 2.41 8.72
C GLY A 174 7.31 2.75 8.39
N GLY A 175 8.21 1.80 8.52
CA GLY A 175 9.63 2.04 8.25
C GLY A 175 10.21 3.20 9.05
N ARG A 176 10.68 4.23 8.35
CA ARG A 176 11.28 5.43 8.95
C ARG A 176 10.29 6.43 9.51
N PHE A 177 9.09 6.50 8.92
CA PHE A 177 8.09 7.50 9.21
C PHE A 177 6.97 6.95 10.10
N TYR A 178 6.40 7.84 10.90
CA TYR A 178 5.05 7.68 11.38
C TYR A 178 4.09 8.24 10.34
N HIS A 179 2.86 7.73 10.29
CA HIS A 179 1.82 8.21 9.37
C HIS A 179 0.60 8.64 10.17
N ILE A 180 0.13 9.86 9.92
CA ILE A 180 -1.20 10.29 10.35
C ILE A 180 -2.16 9.83 9.27
N MET A 181 -3.18 9.08 9.65
CA MET A 181 -4.15 8.50 8.72
C MET A 181 -5.52 8.37 9.37
N SER A 182 -6.56 8.12 8.59
CA SER A 182 -7.90 7.85 9.12
C SER A 182 -7.90 6.65 10.08
N LYS A 183 -8.67 6.75 11.17
CA LYS A 183 -8.82 5.66 12.15
C LYS A 183 -9.32 4.36 11.53
N PHE A 184 -10.24 4.47 10.57
CA PHE A 184 -10.92 3.33 9.94
C PHE A 184 -10.26 2.87 8.63
N GLN A 185 -9.08 3.36 8.33
CA GLN A 185 -8.30 3.03 7.13
C GLN A 185 -7.19 2.05 7.49
N ASP A 186 -7.11 0.93 6.79
CA ASP A 186 -5.95 0.04 6.72
C ASP A 186 -6.01 -0.84 5.46
N LYS A 187 -4.92 -1.56 5.17
CA LYS A 187 -4.84 -2.42 3.99
C LYS A 187 -5.88 -3.55 4.00
N GLY A 188 -6.26 -4.05 5.19
CA GLY A 188 -7.24 -5.14 5.33
C GLY A 188 -8.64 -4.71 4.93
N ILE A 189 -9.12 -3.56 5.44
CA ILE A 189 -10.42 -3.00 5.08
C ILE A 189 -10.51 -2.78 3.56
N ALA A 190 -9.46 -2.20 2.98
CA ALA A 190 -9.42 -1.96 1.54
C ALA A 190 -9.44 -3.27 0.73
N VAL A 191 -8.70 -4.30 1.18
CA VAL A 191 -8.69 -5.63 0.55
C VAL A 191 -10.05 -6.30 0.63
N ILE A 192 -10.71 -6.32 1.80
CA ILE A 192 -12.07 -6.86 1.97
C ILE A 192 -13.02 -6.20 0.97
N LYS A 193 -13.04 -4.86 0.94
CA LYS A 193 -13.94 -4.10 0.06
C LYS A 193 -13.63 -4.31 -1.42
N THR A 194 -12.37 -4.55 -1.76
CA THR A 194 -11.98 -4.88 -3.13
C THR A 194 -12.43 -6.30 -3.51
N ILE A 195 -12.30 -7.27 -2.60
CA ILE A 195 -12.78 -8.64 -2.83
C ILE A 195 -14.30 -8.64 -3.04
N GLU A 196 -15.07 -8.01 -2.13
CA GLU A 196 -16.51 -7.86 -2.25
C GLU A 196 -16.91 -7.25 -3.59
N LEU A 197 -16.28 -6.15 -3.98
CA LEU A 197 -16.53 -5.49 -5.26
C LEU A 197 -16.27 -6.41 -6.46
N PHE A 198 -15.17 -7.15 -6.47
CA PHE A 198 -14.85 -8.04 -7.58
C PHE A 198 -15.74 -9.30 -7.61
N GLU A 199 -16.18 -9.80 -6.47
CA GLU A 199 -17.18 -10.88 -6.41
C GLU A 199 -18.52 -10.44 -7.02
N ASP A 200 -18.93 -9.20 -6.73
CA ASP A 200 -20.13 -8.60 -7.35
C ASP A 200 -19.96 -8.41 -8.86
N LEU A 201 -18.81 -7.90 -9.32
CA LEU A 201 -18.52 -7.68 -10.74
C LEU A 201 -18.40 -8.98 -11.54
N TYR A 202 -17.83 -10.03 -10.95
CA TYR A 202 -17.71 -11.34 -11.61
C TYR A 202 -18.94 -12.22 -11.45
N HIS A 203 -19.87 -11.87 -10.54
CA HIS A 203 -21.02 -12.71 -10.14
C HIS A 203 -20.60 -14.11 -9.66
N GLU A 204 -19.40 -14.22 -9.10
CA GLU A 204 -18.86 -15.46 -8.52
C GLU A 204 -17.86 -15.15 -7.42
N ARG A 205 -17.65 -16.10 -6.53
CA ARG A 205 -16.61 -16.01 -5.49
C ARG A 205 -15.22 -15.98 -6.12
N VAL A 206 -14.33 -15.15 -5.56
CA VAL A 206 -12.93 -15.08 -5.98
C VAL A 206 -12.01 -15.79 -4.97
N SER A 207 -10.87 -16.28 -5.45
CA SER A 207 -9.76 -16.71 -4.58
C SER A 207 -8.77 -15.57 -4.45
N SER A 208 -8.41 -15.25 -3.21
CA SER A 208 -7.55 -14.11 -2.89
C SER A 208 -6.18 -14.54 -2.37
N ILE A 209 -5.13 -13.87 -2.86
CA ILE A 209 -3.75 -14.04 -2.42
C ILE A 209 -3.25 -12.68 -1.97
N ALA A 210 -2.52 -12.60 -0.85
CA ALA A 210 -1.82 -11.37 -0.47
C ALA A 210 -0.36 -11.66 -0.12
N LEU A 211 0.53 -10.76 -0.56
CA LEU A 211 1.95 -10.83 -0.30
C LEU A 211 2.41 -9.54 0.40
N GLY A 212 3.15 -9.68 1.52
CA GLY A 212 3.67 -8.56 2.31
C GLY A 212 4.88 -8.96 3.14
N ASP A 213 5.58 -7.98 3.73
CA ASP A 213 6.78 -8.24 4.54
C ASP A 213 6.79 -7.49 5.89
N SER A 214 5.85 -6.58 6.13
CA SER A 214 5.90 -5.65 7.25
C SER A 214 4.58 -5.53 8.04
N GLU A 215 4.61 -4.84 9.20
CA GLU A 215 3.49 -4.80 10.14
C GLU A 215 2.19 -4.22 9.56
N ASN A 216 2.29 -3.26 8.62
CA ASN A 216 1.11 -2.69 7.94
C ASN A 216 0.44 -3.66 6.96
N ASP A 217 1.06 -4.82 6.67
CA ASP A 217 0.52 -5.85 5.80
C ASP A 217 -0.32 -6.88 6.57
N ILE A 218 -0.14 -6.98 7.89
CA ILE A 218 -0.84 -7.97 8.72
C ILE A 218 -2.34 -7.95 8.44
N ALA A 219 -2.94 -6.74 8.46
CA ALA A 219 -4.37 -6.61 8.23
C ALA A 219 -4.84 -7.13 6.87
N MET A 220 -4.06 -6.96 5.78
CA MET A 220 -4.44 -7.57 4.49
C MET A 220 -4.21 -9.08 4.47
N LEU A 221 -3.15 -9.57 5.13
CA LEU A 221 -2.85 -11.00 5.21
C LEU A 221 -3.91 -11.78 6.01
N GLU A 222 -4.56 -11.15 6.99
CA GLU A 222 -5.65 -11.73 7.79
C GLU A 222 -6.94 -11.96 7.00
N HIS A 223 -7.10 -11.28 5.84
CA HIS A 223 -8.38 -11.24 5.12
C HIS A 223 -8.34 -11.86 3.71
N VAL A 224 -7.36 -12.71 3.45
CA VAL A 224 -7.22 -13.43 2.17
C VAL A 224 -7.15 -14.93 2.36
N ASP A 225 -7.46 -15.69 1.31
CA ASP A 225 -7.41 -17.15 1.36
C ASP A 225 -5.98 -17.68 1.48
N ILE A 226 -5.02 -17.02 0.83
CA ILE A 226 -3.61 -17.43 0.78
C ILE A 226 -2.72 -16.25 1.24
N PRO A 227 -2.44 -16.15 2.55
CA PRO A 227 -1.53 -15.15 3.07
C PRO A 227 -0.07 -15.58 2.90
N ILE A 228 0.78 -14.69 2.37
CA ILE A 228 2.18 -14.94 2.07
C ILE A 228 3.06 -13.86 2.67
N VAL A 229 4.04 -14.24 3.49
CA VAL A 229 5.08 -13.34 3.99
C VAL A 229 6.35 -13.51 3.16
N ILE A 230 6.82 -12.40 2.61
CA ILE A 230 8.10 -12.35 1.91
C ILE A 230 9.22 -12.15 2.92
N LYS A 231 10.32 -12.88 2.70
CA LYS A 231 11.52 -12.78 3.51
C LYS A 231 12.12 -11.39 3.40
N LYS A 232 12.43 -10.77 4.54
CA LYS A 232 13.06 -9.44 4.59
C LYS A 232 14.52 -9.49 4.12
N TYR A 233 15.07 -8.32 3.79
CA TYR A 233 16.45 -8.16 3.34
C TYR A 233 17.50 -8.60 4.38
N ASP A 234 17.16 -8.57 5.69
CA ASP A 234 18.01 -9.04 6.79
C ASP A 234 17.90 -10.55 7.05
N GLY A 235 17.08 -11.25 6.28
CA GLY A 235 16.84 -12.68 6.41
C GLY A 235 15.73 -13.06 7.39
N SER A 236 15.17 -12.11 8.12
CA SER A 236 14.04 -12.33 9.04
C SER A 236 12.70 -12.38 8.29
N TYR A 237 11.63 -12.68 9.03
CA TYR A 237 10.26 -12.61 8.54
C TYR A 237 9.44 -11.70 9.44
N LEU A 238 8.32 -11.23 8.92
CA LEU A 238 7.28 -10.61 9.71
C LEU A 238 6.79 -11.58 10.79
N GLU A 239 6.83 -11.15 12.05
CA GLU A 239 6.20 -11.89 13.16
C GLU A 239 4.70 -11.64 13.15
N THR A 240 3.92 -12.70 13.03
CA THR A 240 2.44 -12.60 12.96
C THR A 240 1.80 -13.90 13.39
N ASN A 241 0.56 -13.82 13.88
CA ASN A 241 -0.29 -14.95 14.25
C ASN A 241 -1.33 -15.29 13.15
N VAL A 242 -1.18 -14.75 11.94
CA VAL A 242 -2.06 -15.06 10.82
C VAL A 242 -2.01 -16.57 10.53
N PRO A 243 -3.16 -17.27 10.54
CA PRO A 243 -3.18 -18.71 10.32
C PRO A 243 -2.80 -19.07 8.88
N HIS A 244 -2.24 -20.26 8.70
CA HIS A 244 -1.89 -20.84 7.39
C HIS A 244 -0.92 -20.01 6.54
N ILE A 245 -0.17 -19.09 7.18
CA ILE A 245 0.75 -18.20 6.48
C ILE A 245 1.84 -18.99 5.74
N GLN A 246 2.04 -18.61 4.49
CA GLN A 246 3.13 -19.15 3.65
C GLN A 246 4.34 -18.21 3.76
N LYS A 247 5.54 -18.75 3.56
CA LYS A 247 6.79 -17.98 3.62
C LYS A 247 7.62 -18.23 2.37
N SER A 248 8.16 -17.17 1.78
CA SER A 248 9.10 -17.29 0.66
C SER A 248 10.47 -17.79 1.14
N SER A 249 11.23 -18.48 0.27
CA SER A 249 12.61 -18.84 0.55
C SER A 249 13.56 -17.66 0.30
N TYR A 250 13.23 -16.80 -0.67
CA TYR A 250 14.02 -15.67 -1.09
C TYR A 250 13.41 -14.34 -0.62
N GLN A 251 14.22 -13.28 -0.69
CA GLN A 251 13.87 -11.91 -0.32
C GLN A 251 13.24 -11.16 -1.50
N GLY A 252 12.45 -10.13 -1.21
CA GLY A 252 11.98 -9.14 -2.18
C GLY A 252 11.38 -9.73 -3.46
N SER A 253 11.70 -9.15 -4.60
CA SER A 253 11.14 -9.53 -5.90
C SER A 253 11.37 -10.99 -6.27
N LYS A 254 12.49 -11.58 -5.87
CA LYS A 254 12.76 -13.02 -6.09
C LYS A 254 11.84 -13.90 -5.25
N GLY A 255 11.63 -13.57 -3.98
CA GLY A 255 10.69 -14.29 -3.11
C GLY A 255 9.24 -14.12 -3.59
N TRP A 256 8.89 -12.95 -4.06
CA TRP A 256 7.61 -12.67 -4.68
C TRP A 256 7.40 -13.56 -5.92
N ASN A 257 8.38 -13.62 -6.83
CA ASN A 257 8.34 -14.47 -8.02
C ASN A 257 8.13 -15.94 -7.66
N GLU A 258 8.92 -16.46 -6.73
CA GLU A 258 8.81 -17.84 -6.22
C GLU A 258 7.39 -18.18 -5.78
N MET A 259 6.82 -17.29 -4.94
CA MET A 259 5.53 -17.57 -4.32
C MET A 259 4.36 -17.39 -5.29
N VAL A 260 4.42 -16.41 -6.17
CA VAL A 260 3.38 -16.23 -7.20
C VAL A 260 3.36 -17.39 -8.18
N LEU A 261 4.52 -17.86 -8.66
CA LEU A 261 4.60 -19.01 -9.57
C LEU A 261 4.02 -20.30 -8.97
N LYS A 262 4.04 -20.44 -7.64
CA LYS A 262 3.47 -21.58 -6.93
C LYS A 262 1.93 -21.59 -6.98
N TYR A 263 1.29 -20.42 -7.06
CA TYR A 263 -0.15 -20.28 -6.91
C TYR A 263 -0.87 -19.77 -8.18
N VAL A 264 -0.17 -19.34 -9.21
CA VAL A 264 -0.69 -18.90 -10.53
C VAL A 264 -0.20 -19.78 -11.70
#